data_27cb590c2d33ec3a075635a84f92298e
#
_entry.id   27cb590c2d33ec3a075635a84f92298e
#
_cell.length_a   1.000
_cell.length_b   1.000
_cell.length_c   1.000
_cell.angle_alpha   90.00
_cell.angle_beta   90.00
_cell.angle_gamma   90.00
#
_symmetry.space_group_name_H-M   'P 1'
#
loop_
_entity.id
_entity.type
_entity.pdbx_description
1 polymer ?
#
loop_
_entity_poly.entity_id
_entity_poly.type
_entity_poly.pdbx_seq_one_letter_code
_entity_poly.pdbx_strand_id
1 'polypeptide(L)'
;MKKRRILAVMVGVMCLLSGCSKFSSPDESAVSISKDGGITGTAVESLDKEYYDETELKTMIESEIDAYKASTGKDNIDLDKFSVSEDTAKLIIDYASAQDYANFNHVEFFVGKISEAQKSGVTFDGGFQSVEDGKVGKSGLTSSDVLKKDYQVVVMEEPVLVQVPGNILFTSDNVEVKGKSEAKVKSSGAEPATEKQSETAKQEETDSETGMVLLSPESGNSGTSSKEVEIGKKLAYIIYELG
;
A
#
# COMPACT_ATOMS: atom_id res chain seq x y z
N MET A 1 -15.26 -10.16 -73.13
CA MET A 1 -14.71 -10.72 -71.86
C MET A 1 -14.37 -9.57 -70.94
N LYS A 2 -15.23 -9.27 -69.96
CA LYS A 2 -15.08 -8.13 -69.06
C LYS A 2 -14.37 -8.59 -67.77
N LYS A 3 -13.12 -8.13 -67.55
CA LYS A 3 -12.38 -8.36 -66.30
C LYS A 3 -12.96 -7.48 -65.21
N ARG A 4 -13.65 -8.06 -64.23
CA ARG A 4 -14.11 -7.38 -63.00
C ARG A 4 -12.92 -7.27 -62.07
N ARG A 5 -12.47 -6.03 -61.83
CA ARG A 5 -11.53 -5.69 -60.77
C ARG A 5 -12.29 -5.63 -59.42
N ILE A 6 -12.03 -6.60 -58.57
CA ILE A 6 -12.50 -6.60 -57.19
C ILE A 6 -11.53 -5.75 -56.39
N LEU A 7 -11.95 -4.57 -55.97
CA LEU A 7 -11.23 -3.69 -55.06
C LEU A 7 -11.54 -4.18 -53.64
N ALA A 8 -10.60 -4.92 -53.05
CA ALA A 8 -10.68 -5.30 -51.66
C ALA A 8 -10.34 -4.08 -50.78
N VAL A 9 -11.36 -3.48 -50.18
CA VAL A 9 -11.21 -2.45 -49.14
C VAL A 9 -10.87 -3.18 -47.85
N MET A 10 -9.59 -3.16 -47.53
CA MET A 10 -9.09 -3.63 -46.24
C MET A 10 -9.38 -2.56 -45.19
N VAL A 11 -10.52 -2.67 -44.52
CA VAL A 11 -10.82 -1.87 -43.33
C VAL A 11 -9.94 -2.40 -42.18
N GLY A 12 -8.83 -1.73 -41.95
CA GLY A 12 -8.01 -1.95 -40.79
C GLY A 12 -8.77 -1.51 -39.54
N VAL A 13 -9.35 -2.47 -38.85
CA VAL A 13 -9.85 -2.27 -37.48
C VAL A 13 -8.62 -2.07 -36.61
N MET A 14 -8.26 -0.81 -36.38
CA MET A 14 -7.28 -0.40 -35.42
C MET A 14 -7.92 -0.59 -34.05
N CYS A 15 -7.79 -1.80 -33.48
CA CYS A 15 -8.06 -2.06 -32.08
C CYS A 15 -7.11 -1.16 -31.27
N LEU A 16 -7.63 -0.02 -30.81
CA LEU A 16 -7.04 0.72 -29.72
C LEU A 16 -7.09 -0.20 -28.51
N LEU A 17 -6.05 -0.99 -28.34
CA LEU A 17 -5.73 -1.62 -27.08
C LEU A 17 -5.42 -0.48 -26.13
N SER A 18 -6.48 0.04 -25.49
CA SER A 18 -6.33 0.76 -24.22
C SER A 18 -5.70 -0.25 -23.28
N GLY A 19 -4.38 -0.25 -23.25
CA GLY A 19 -3.61 -1.02 -22.30
C GLY A 19 -3.92 -0.47 -20.91
N CYS A 20 -4.92 -1.02 -20.25
CA CYS A 20 -4.88 -1.10 -18.82
C CYS A 20 -3.61 -1.91 -18.52
N SER A 21 -2.51 -1.25 -18.22
CA SER A 21 -1.37 -1.90 -17.59
C SER A 21 -1.85 -2.31 -16.20
N LYS A 22 -2.45 -3.50 -16.09
CA LYS A 22 -2.55 -4.16 -14.80
C LYS A 22 -1.12 -4.31 -14.34
N PHE A 23 -0.77 -3.64 -13.25
CA PHE A 23 0.49 -3.89 -12.59
C PHE A 23 0.58 -5.40 -12.33
N SER A 24 1.75 -5.99 -12.59
CA SER A 24 1.95 -7.40 -12.24
C SER A 24 1.72 -7.53 -10.74
N SER A 25 0.90 -8.50 -10.34
CA SER A 25 0.62 -8.76 -8.93
C SER A 25 1.93 -9.05 -8.20
N PRO A 26 2.38 -8.20 -7.26
CA PRO A 26 3.65 -8.37 -6.58
C PRO A 26 3.68 -9.64 -5.74
N ASP A 27 4.88 -10.16 -5.46
CA ASP A 27 5.10 -11.30 -4.56
C ASP A 27 5.30 -10.85 -3.10
N GLU A 28 5.06 -9.58 -2.82
CA GLU A 28 5.05 -8.96 -1.50
C GLU A 28 3.82 -8.07 -1.33
N SER A 29 3.50 -7.71 -0.09
CA SER A 29 2.38 -6.82 0.20
C SER A 29 2.56 -5.46 -0.46
N ALA A 30 1.53 -5.00 -1.17
CA ALA A 30 1.60 -3.84 -2.04
C ALA A 30 0.28 -3.09 -2.17
N VAL A 31 0.38 -1.82 -2.53
CA VAL A 31 -0.74 -0.97 -2.94
C VAL A 31 -0.45 -0.42 -4.33
N SER A 32 -1.35 -0.66 -5.27
CA SER A 32 -1.27 -0.14 -6.64
C SER A 32 -2.38 0.87 -6.88
N ILE A 33 -2.01 2.04 -7.39
CA ILE A 33 -2.93 3.12 -7.73
C ILE A 33 -3.16 3.11 -9.24
N SER A 34 -4.42 3.09 -9.68
CA SER A 34 -4.78 3.19 -11.09
C SER A 34 -4.92 4.65 -11.54
N LYS A 35 -4.92 4.90 -12.87
CA LYS A 35 -5.05 6.26 -13.42
C LYS A 35 -6.39 6.93 -13.11
N ASP A 36 -7.43 6.16 -12.91
CA ASP A 36 -8.78 6.59 -12.57
C ASP A 36 -9.02 6.73 -11.06
N GLY A 37 -7.99 6.47 -10.24
CA GLY A 37 -8.02 6.65 -8.79
C GLY A 37 -8.45 5.40 -8.00
N GLY A 38 -8.74 4.28 -8.68
CA GLY A 38 -8.96 3.00 -8.02
C GLY A 38 -7.69 2.47 -7.33
N ILE A 39 -7.87 1.67 -6.30
CA ILE A 39 -6.77 1.09 -5.52
C ILE A 39 -6.87 -0.43 -5.58
N THR A 40 -5.77 -1.09 -5.85
CA THR A 40 -5.64 -2.55 -5.66
C THR A 40 -4.69 -2.81 -4.50
N GLY A 41 -5.19 -3.38 -3.43
CA GLY A 41 -4.41 -3.86 -2.29
C GLY A 41 -4.02 -5.31 -2.49
N THR A 42 -2.74 -5.63 -2.31
CA THR A 42 -2.23 -7.01 -2.26
C THR A 42 -1.64 -7.25 -0.89
N ALA A 43 -2.16 -8.25 -0.17
CA ALA A 43 -1.56 -8.76 1.06
C ALA A 43 -0.93 -10.12 0.79
N VAL A 44 0.31 -10.30 1.26
CA VAL A 44 1.06 -11.57 1.18
C VAL A 44 1.53 -11.89 2.58
N GLU A 45 0.98 -12.98 3.14
CA GLU A 45 1.19 -13.34 4.53
C GLU A 45 1.56 -14.82 4.67
N SER A 46 2.41 -15.14 5.64
CA SER A 46 2.76 -16.53 5.97
C SER A 46 1.64 -17.18 6.78
N LEU A 47 1.19 -18.36 6.36
CA LEU A 47 0.25 -19.22 7.08
C LEU A 47 0.97 -20.47 7.58
N ASP A 48 2.03 -20.28 8.37
CA ASP A 48 2.92 -21.35 8.85
C ASP A 48 2.36 -22.15 10.06
N LYS A 49 1.13 -21.89 10.46
CA LYS A 49 0.46 -22.56 11.60
C LYS A 49 -0.57 -23.58 11.12
N GLU A 50 -0.54 -24.79 11.67
CA GLU A 50 -1.45 -25.90 11.33
C GLU A 50 -2.94 -25.62 11.59
N TYR A 51 -3.27 -24.56 12.36
CA TYR A 51 -4.66 -24.20 12.66
C TYR A 51 -5.30 -23.26 11.65
N TYR A 52 -4.58 -22.81 10.63
CA TYR A 52 -5.16 -22.00 9.58
C TYR A 52 -5.98 -22.86 8.61
N ASP A 53 -7.26 -22.51 8.43
CA ASP A 53 -8.15 -23.10 7.43
C ASP A 53 -8.42 -22.11 6.30
N GLU A 54 -8.05 -22.49 5.08
CA GLU A 54 -8.20 -21.63 3.89
C GLU A 54 -9.67 -21.27 3.62
N THR A 55 -10.59 -22.23 3.82
CA THR A 55 -12.02 -22.01 3.56
C THR A 55 -12.62 -21.07 4.59
N GLU A 56 -12.27 -21.23 5.86
CA GLU A 56 -12.73 -20.37 6.94
C GLU A 56 -12.20 -18.95 6.74
N LEU A 57 -10.90 -18.79 6.43
CA LEU A 57 -10.29 -17.49 6.17
C LEU A 57 -10.94 -16.78 4.97
N LYS A 58 -11.19 -17.50 3.88
CA LYS A 58 -11.90 -16.95 2.72
C LYS A 58 -13.30 -16.47 3.07
N THR A 59 -14.05 -17.28 3.81
CA THR A 59 -15.41 -16.95 4.24
C THR A 59 -15.43 -15.71 5.14
N MET A 60 -14.44 -15.56 6.02
CA MET A 60 -14.30 -14.38 6.87
C MET A 60 -14.04 -13.13 6.04
N ILE A 61 -13.09 -13.18 5.07
CA ILE A 61 -12.79 -12.07 4.17
C ILE A 61 -14.04 -11.64 3.37
N GLU A 62 -14.75 -12.59 2.76
CA GLU A 62 -15.97 -12.32 2.01
C GLU A 62 -17.05 -11.69 2.90
N SER A 63 -17.21 -12.16 4.15
CA SER A 63 -18.15 -11.58 5.12
C SER A 63 -17.81 -10.15 5.50
N GLU A 64 -16.53 -9.81 5.69
CA GLU A 64 -16.08 -8.44 5.99
C GLU A 64 -16.32 -7.50 4.81
N ILE A 65 -16.06 -7.96 3.59
CA ILE A 65 -16.35 -7.21 2.35
C ILE A 65 -17.85 -6.92 2.24
N ASP A 66 -18.70 -7.94 2.45
CA ASP A 66 -20.15 -7.78 2.40
C ASP A 66 -20.66 -6.83 3.48
N ALA A 67 -20.11 -6.91 4.70
CA ALA A 67 -20.45 -6.00 5.79
C ALA A 67 -20.05 -4.53 5.45
N TYR A 68 -18.89 -4.33 4.84
CA TYR A 68 -18.46 -3.00 4.39
C TYR A 68 -19.37 -2.45 3.30
N LYS A 69 -19.69 -3.24 2.25
CA LYS A 69 -20.65 -2.87 1.21
C LYS A 69 -22.01 -2.49 1.80
N ALA A 70 -22.50 -3.29 2.75
CA ALA A 70 -23.77 -3.01 3.42
C ALA A 70 -23.71 -1.69 4.23
N SER A 71 -22.61 -1.42 4.91
CA SER A 71 -22.43 -0.20 5.72
C SER A 71 -22.36 1.07 4.89
N THR A 72 -21.73 1.00 3.70
CA THR A 72 -21.59 2.14 2.78
C THR A 72 -22.78 2.30 1.85
N GLY A 73 -23.58 1.23 1.65
CA GLY A 73 -24.64 1.18 0.65
C GLY A 73 -24.12 1.23 -0.80
N LYS A 74 -22.85 0.86 -1.02
CA LYS A 74 -22.16 0.95 -2.31
C LYS A 74 -21.43 -0.35 -2.64
N ASP A 75 -21.29 -0.62 -3.93
CA ASP A 75 -20.44 -1.69 -4.47
C ASP A 75 -19.05 -1.11 -4.80
N ASN A 76 -18.28 -0.84 -3.75
CA ASN A 76 -17.04 -0.05 -3.79
C ASN A 76 -15.79 -0.82 -3.35
N ILE A 77 -15.91 -2.14 -3.16
CA ILE A 77 -14.83 -3.04 -2.80
C ILE A 77 -15.11 -4.44 -3.34
N ASP A 78 -14.14 -5.10 -3.93
CA ASP A 78 -14.29 -6.44 -4.49
C ASP A 78 -13.08 -7.32 -4.18
N LEU A 79 -13.35 -8.61 -3.86
CA LEU A 79 -12.33 -9.65 -3.77
C LEU A 79 -11.93 -10.08 -5.18
N ASP A 80 -10.78 -9.62 -5.68
CA ASP A 80 -10.23 -10.07 -6.97
C ASP A 80 -9.67 -11.49 -6.86
N LYS A 81 -8.88 -11.76 -5.80
CA LYS A 81 -8.24 -13.07 -5.62
C LYS A 81 -7.95 -13.37 -4.17
N PHE A 82 -8.18 -14.63 -3.79
CA PHE A 82 -7.61 -15.25 -2.59
C PHE A 82 -7.03 -16.61 -2.96
N SER A 83 -5.81 -16.89 -2.52
CA SER A 83 -5.14 -18.18 -2.76
C SER A 83 -4.11 -18.47 -1.67
N VAL A 84 -3.98 -19.72 -1.30
CA VAL A 84 -2.93 -20.22 -0.42
C VAL A 84 -2.05 -21.18 -1.20
N SER A 85 -0.72 -21.03 -1.11
CA SER A 85 0.26 -21.89 -1.74
C SER A 85 1.53 -21.91 -0.91
N GLU A 86 2.07 -23.09 -0.63
CA GLU A 86 3.32 -23.26 0.12
C GLU A 86 3.36 -22.43 1.41
N ASP A 87 2.31 -22.54 2.24
CA ASP A 87 2.14 -21.82 3.49
C ASP A 87 2.12 -20.27 3.34
N THR A 88 1.83 -19.77 2.15
CA THR A 88 1.68 -18.33 1.87
C THR A 88 0.29 -18.03 1.36
N ALA A 89 -0.43 -17.15 2.07
CA ALA A 89 -1.68 -16.58 1.60
C ALA A 89 -1.40 -15.33 0.75
N LYS A 90 -2.10 -15.24 -0.37
CA LYS A 90 -2.13 -14.04 -1.22
C LYS A 90 -3.57 -13.60 -1.39
N LEU A 91 -3.85 -12.40 -0.91
CA LEU A 91 -5.15 -11.73 -0.99
C LEU A 91 -5.02 -10.50 -1.88
N ILE A 92 -5.94 -10.34 -2.83
CA ILE A 92 -6.03 -9.15 -3.68
C ILE A 92 -7.45 -8.61 -3.60
N ILE A 93 -7.55 -7.35 -3.21
CA ILE A 93 -8.83 -6.63 -3.08
C ILE A 93 -8.73 -5.35 -3.92
N ASP A 94 -9.77 -5.10 -4.72
CA ASP A 94 -9.94 -3.87 -5.46
C ASP A 94 -10.90 -2.92 -4.71
N TYR A 95 -10.49 -1.66 -4.58
CA TYR A 95 -11.24 -0.59 -3.94
C TYR A 95 -11.53 0.51 -4.95
N ALA A 96 -12.74 1.03 -4.95
CA ALA A 96 -13.14 2.08 -5.88
C ALA A 96 -12.39 3.41 -5.64
N SER A 97 -11.89 3.64 -4.42
CA SER A 97 -11.16 4.85 -4.05
C SER A 97 -10.15 4.64 -2.92
N ALA A 98 -9.24 5.62 -2.78
CA ALA A 98 -8.33 5.69 -1.63
C ALA A 98 -9.07 5.76 -0.28
N GLN A 99 -10.23 6.41 -0.24
CA GLN A 99 -11.04 6.48 0.97
C GLN A 99 -11.63 5.12 1.36
N ASP A 100 -12.05 4.31 0.37
CA ASP A 100 -12.54 2.96 0.63
C ASP A 100 -11.43 2.07 1.16
N TYR A 101 -10.22 2.16 0.58
CA TYR A 101 -9.03 1.48 1.09
C TYR A 101 -8.74 1.87 2.55
N ALA A 102 -8.66 3.18 2.83
CA ALA A 102 -8.37 3.70 4.17
C ALA A 102 -9.41 3.23 5.21
N ASN A 103 -10.69 3.31 4.87
CA ASN A 103 -11.78 2.95 5.76
C ASN A 103 -11.85 1.45 6.04
N PHE A 104 -11.69 0.62 5.01
CA PHE A 104 -11.75 -0.83 5.15
C PHE A 104 -10.57 -1.39 5.96
N ASN A 105 -9.37 -0.89 5.70
CA ASN A 105 -8.15 -1.35 6.37
C ASN A 105 -7.85 -0.60 7.68
N HIS A 106 -8.64 0.43 8.04
CA HIS A 106 -8.44 1.26 9.24
C HIS A 106 -7.05 1.91 9.31
N VAL A 107 -6.58 2.45 8.18
CA VAL A 107 -5.25 3.06 8.04
C VAL A 107 -5.31 4.51 7.54
N GLU A 108 -4.26 5.28 7.80
CA GLU A 108 -4.07 6.59 7.17
C GLU A 108 -3.57 6.40 5.74
N PHE A 109 -4.42 6.72 4.78
CA PHE A 109 -4.11 6.62 3.37
C PHE A 109 -4.78 7.73 2.57
N PHE A 110 -4.01 8.44 1.78
CA PHE A 110 -4.49 9.49 0.90
C PHE A 110 -3.84 9.39 -0.48
N VAL A 111 -4.64 9.56 -1.52
CA VAL A 111 -4.17 9.73 -2.91
C VAL A 111 -4.92 10.90 -3.53
N GLY A 112 -4.19 11.85 -4.09
CA GLY A 112 -4.77 13.03 -4.73
C GLY A 112 -3.71 14.09 -4.99
N LYS A 113 -4.15 15.31 -5.26
CA LYS A 113 -3.23 16.44 -5.43
C LYS A 113 -2.65 16.91 -4.10
N ILE A 114 -1.44 17.45 -4.14
CA ILE A 114 -0.79 18.06 -2.97
C ILE A 114 -1.71 19.11 -2.32
N SER A 115 -2.37 19.96 -3.12
CA SER A 115 -3.29 20.97 -2.61
C SER A 115 -4.53 20.40 -1.91
N GLU A 116 -4.98 19.21 -2.30
CA GLU A 116 -6.08 18.48 -1.67
C GLU A 116 -5.63 17.85 -0.36
N ALA A 117 -4.43 17.24 -0.34
CA ALA A 117 -3.82 16.71 0.88
C ALA A 117 -3.67 17.81 1.95
N GLN A 118 -3.17 18.99 1.57
CA GLN A 118 -3.06 20.12 2.49
C GLN A 118 -4.42 20.60 3.03
N LYS A 119 -5.46 20.62 2.20
CA LYS A 119 -6.83 20.96 2.64
C LYS A 119 -7.41 19.93 3.60
N SER A 120 -7.03 18.66 3.47
CA SER A 120 -7.44 17.61 4.42
C SER A 120 -6.62 17.58 5.71
N GLY A 121 -5.66 18.50 5.87
CA GLY A 121 -4.86 18.64 7.08
C GLY A 121 -3.51 17.91 7.06
N VAL A 122 -3.14 17.32 5.93
CA VAL A 122 -1.81 16.70 5.77
C VAL A 122 -0.73 17.78 5.83
N THR A 123 0.22 17.61 6.74
CA THR A 123 1.44 18.43 6.81
C THR A 123 2.58 17.66 6.15
N PHE A 124 3.35 18.35 5.29
CA PHE A 124 4.48 17.73 4.59
C PHE A 124 5.76 17.90 5.42
N ASP A 125 5.83 17.18 6.53
CA ASP A 125 6.93 17.26 7.47
C ASP A 125 8.04 16.25 7.13
N GLY A 126 9.29 16.62 7.40
CA GLY A 126 10.46 15.75 7.22
C GLY A 126 11.34 16.13 6.04
N GLY A 127 12.32 15.26 5.76
CA GLY A 127 13.22 15.37 4.63
C GLY A 127 12.68 14.68 3.39
N PHE A 128 13.07 15.20 2.24
CA PHE A 128 12.70 14.66 0.94
C PHE A 128 13.93 14.39 0.10
N GLN A 129 13.74 13.53 -0.92
CA GLN A 129 14.73 13.25 -1.95
C GLN A 129 14.07 13.34 -3.33
N SER A 130 14.79 13.85 -4.33
CA SER A 130 14.34 13.80 -5.72
C SER A 130 14.51 12.40 -6.30
N VAL A 131 13.69 12.09 -7.30
CA VAL A 131 13.79 10.85 -8.08
C VAL A 131 13.97 11.22 -9.55
N GLU A 132 15.03 10.70 -10.16
CA GLU A 132 15.37 10.91 -11.55
C GLU A 132 15.53 9.56 -12.24
N ASP A 133 14.72 9.29 -13.25
CA ASP A 133 14.70 8.00 -13.97
C ASP A 133 14.60 6.76 -13.07
N GLY A 134 13.82 6.86 -11.98
CA GLY A 134 13.61 5.77 -11.03
C GLY A 134 14.78 5.52 -10.06
N LYS A 135 15.66 6.50 -9.89
CA LYS A 135 16.77 6.47 -8.93
C LYS A 135 16.75 7.71 -8.05
N VAL A 136 17.22 7.55 -6.83
CA VAL A 136 17.40 8.70 -5.92
C VAL A 136 18.44 9.65 -6.49
N GLY A 137 18.06 10.91 -6.65
CA GLY A 137 18.92 12.01 -7.04
C GLY A 137 19.42 12.79 -5.82
N LYS A 138 18.92 14.03 -5.65
CA LYS A 138 19.30 14.93 -4.55
C LYS A 138 18.52 14.59 -3.28
N SER A 139 19.20 14.41 -2.16
CA SER A 139 18.62 14.26 -0.82
C SER A 139 18.68 15.56 0.00
N GLY A 140 18.00 15.59 1.14
CA GLY A 140 17.97 16.75 2.04
C GLY A 140 17.13 17.92 1.49
N LEU A 141 16.12 17.63 0.66
CA LEU A 141 15.14 18.60 0.23
C LEU A 141 14.13 18.86 1.36
N THR A 142 13.56 20.05 1.36
CA THR A 142 12.53 20.47 2.31
C THR A 142 11.14 20.41 1.67
N SER A 143 10.08 20.55 2.47
CA SER A 143 8.71 20.67 1.96
C SER A 143 8.58 21.81 0.93
N SER A 144 9.24 22.96 1.14
CA SER A 144 9.20 24.07 0.19
C SER A 144 9.81 23.75 -1.19
N ASP A 145 10.68 22.73 -1.26
CA ASP A 145 11.25 22.28 -2.54
C ASP A 145 10.28 21.42 -3.34
N VAL A 146 9.48 20.59 -2.67
CA VAL A 146 8.58 19.62 -3.29
C VAL A 146 7.17 20.17 -3.54
N LEU A 147 6.75 21.21 -2.80
CA LEU A 147 5.43 21.83 -2.92
C LEU A 147 5.33 22.93 -3.99
N LYS A 148 6.35 23.09 -4.85
CA LYS A 148 6.40 24.13 -5.90
C LYS A 148 5.34 23.96 -6.98
N LYS A 149 4.87 22.74 -7.19
CA LYS A 149 3.82 22.40 -8.16
C LYS A 149 2.79 21.48 -7.51
N ASP A 150 1.57 21.54 -8.02
CA ASP A 150 0.46 20.73 -7.53
C ASP A 150 0.46 19.32 -8.17
N TYR A 151 1.49 18.55 -7.85
CA TYR A 151 1.64 17.16 -8.27
C TYR A 151 0.65 16.23 -7.56
N GLN A 152 0.55 14.99 -8.02
CA GLN A 152 -0.11 13.91 -7.30
C GLN A 152 0.77 13.45 -6.13
N VAL A 153 0.14 13.00 -5.05
CA VAL A 153 0.84 12.45 -3.89
C VAL A 153 0.09 11.25 -3.33
N VAL A 154 0.85 10.25 -2.92
CA VAL A 154 0.41 9.19 -2.00
C VAL A 154 0.94 9.55 -0.62
N VAL A 155 0.06 9.54 0.38
CA VAL A 155 0.43 9.70 1.80
C VAL A 155 -0.04 8.47 2.54
N MET A 156 0.84 7.79 3.27
CA MET A 156 0.54 6.56 3.98
C MET A 156 1.55 6.24 5.09
N GLU A 157 1.23 5.28 5.94
CA GLU A 157 2.12 4.81 7.00
C GLU A 157 2.55 3.33 6.85
N GLU A 158 1.83 2.56 6.03
CA GLU A 158 2.05 1.12 5.92
C GLU A 158 3.37 0.78 5.18
N PRO A 159 4.17 -0.17 5.70
CA PRO A 159 5.48 -0.53 5.13
C PRO A 159 5.34 -1.49 3.94
N VAL A 160 4.66 -1.07 2.90
CA VAL A 160 4.37 -1.88 1.70
C VAL A 160 5.01 -1.30 0.44
N LEU A 161 5.03 -2.10 -0.62
CA LEU A 161 5.37 -1.65 -1.95
C LEU A 161 4.24 -0.78 -2.51
N VAL A 162 4.56 0.34 -3.14
CA VAL A 162 3.60 1.27 -3.74
C VAL A 162 3.90 1.43 -5.21
N GLN A 163 2.86 1.23 -6.04
CA GLN A 163 2.92 1.43 -7.49
C GLN A 163 2.00 2.59 -7.87
N VAL A 164 2.54 3.59 -8.54
CA VAL A 164 1.79 4.78 -8.98
C VAL A 164 1.63 4.83 -10.50
N PRO A 165 0.55 5.44 -11.03
CA PRO A 165 0.27 5.47 -12.47
C PRO A 165 1.06 6.55 -13.22
N GLY A 166 2.31 6.77 -12.84
CA GLY A 166 3.14 7.80 -13.42
C GLY A 166 4.59 7.75 -12.97
N ASN A 167 5.32 8.85 -13.14
CA ASN A 167 6.72 8.92 -12.73
C ASN A 167 6.85 9.54 -11.34
N ILE A 168 7.51 8.84 -10.42
CA ILE A 168 7.86 9.38 -9.11
C ILE A 168 8.90 10.48 -9.29
N LEU A 169 8.66 11.63 -8.69
CA LEU A 169 9.50 12.82 -8.74
C LEU A 169 10.21 13.09 -7.42
N PHE A 170 9.52 12.84 -6.31
CA PHE A 170 10.05 13.01 -4.97
C PHE A 170 9.48 11.95 -4.03
N THR A 171 10.28 11.60 -3.02
CA THR A 171 9.82 10.76 -1.90
C THR A 171 10.34 11.32 -0.59
N SER A 172 9.67 11.01 0.52
CA SER A 172 10.21 11.23 1.86
C SER A 172 11.36 10.26 2.17
N ASP A 173 12.18 10.57 3.17
CA ASP A 173 13.39 9.80 3.53
C ASP A 173 13.10 8.36 3.98
N ASN A 174 11.90 8.10 4.49
CA ASN A 174 11.43 6.78 4.89
C ASN A 174 10.88 5.92 3.72
N VAL A 175 11.15 6.33 2.49
CA VAL A 175 10.76 5.61 1.27
C VAL A 175 12.00 5.19 0.50
N GLU A 176 12.01 3.95 0.02
CA GLU A 176 13.02 3.39 -0.88
C GLU A 176 12.48 3.38 -2.31
N VAL A 177 13.17 4.03 -3.22
CA VAL A 177 12.80 4.05 -4.65
C VAL A 177 13.21 2.73 -5.28
N LYS A 178 12.26 2.04 -5.90
CA LYS A 178 12.46 0.76 -6.60
C LYS A 178 12.47 0.91 -8.12
N GLY A 179 11.87 1.99 -8.63
CA GLY A 179 11.76 2.24 -10.07
C GLY A 179 11.12 3.59 -10.37
N LYS A 180 10.78 3.82 -11.63
CA LYS A 180 10.15 5.08 -12.06
C LYS A 180 8.76 5.30 -11.48
N SER A 181 8.02 4.22 -11.28
CA SER A 181 6.64 4.22 -10.79
C SER A 181 6.45 3.35 -9.54
N GLU A 182 7.54 2.97 -8.89
CA GLU A 182 7.54 1.98 -7.83
C GLU A 182 8.46 2.39 -6.68
N ALA A 183 7.94 2.32 -5.45
CA ALA A 183 8.67 2.66 -4.24
C ALA A 183 8.18 1.81 -3.06
N LYS A 184 9.02 1.58 -2.07
CA LYS A 184 8.69 0.83 -0.86
C LYS A 184 8.77 1.73 0.37
N VAL A 185 7.69 1.78 1.13
CA VAL A 185 7.69 2.44 2.43
C VAL A 185 8.46 1.57 3.42
N LYS A 186 9.41 2.17 4.13
CA LYS A 186 10.21 1.47 5.14
C LYS A 186 9.43 1.34 6.44
N SER A 187 9.56 0.20 7.11
CA SER A 187 9.05 0.04 8.47
C SER A 187 9.68 1.08 9.40
N SER A 188 8.88 1.72 10.25
CA SER A 188 9.34 2.66 11.27
C SER A 188 9.92 1.97 12.52
N GLY A 189 10.16 0.67 12.46
CA GLY A 189 10.84 -0.09 13.51
C GLY A 189 12.37 0.13 13.47
N ALA A 190 13.01 0.13 14.62
CA ALA A 190 14.46 0.26 14.78
C ALA A 190 15.22 -0.63 13.79
N GLU A 191 16.26 -0.07 13.17
CA GLU A 191 17.21 -0.86 12.39
C GLU A 191 17.66 -2.07 13.23
N PRO A 192 17.69 -3.30 12.67
CA PRO A 192 18.33 -4.39 13.36
C PRO A 192 19.79 -4.00 13.54
N ALA A 193 20.19 -3.77 14.78
CA ALA A 193 21.58 -3.56 15.14
C ALA A 193 22.39 -4.71 14.55
N THR A 194 23.35 -4.37 13.70
CA THR A 194 24.34 -5.28 13.14
C THR A 194 24.89 -6.15 14.26
N GLU A 195 24.53 -7.43 14.30
CA GLU A 195 25.10 -8.40 15.23
C GLU A 195 26.60 -8.50 14.96
N LYS A 196 27.38 -7.83 15.80
CA LYS A 196 28.74 -8.24 16.06
C LYS A 196 28.65 -9.47 16.96
N GLN A 197 28.96 -10.63 16.40
CA GLN A 197 29.17 -11.85 17.15
C GLN A 197 30.11 -11.60 18.32
N SER A 198 29.63 -11.88 19.53
CA SER A 198 30.43 -12.21 20.67
C SER A 198 29.74 -13.37 21.38
N GLU A 199 30.29 -14.55 21.20
CA GLU A 199 29.97 -15.74 21.96
C GLU A 199 30.15 -15.49 23.45
N THR A 200 29.15 -15.83 24.25
CA THR A 200 29.33 -16.60 25.49
C THR A 200 27.97 -17.00 26.10
N ALA A 201 27.85 -18.25 26.38
CA ALA A 201 26.70 -18.98 26.87
C ALA A 201 26.11 -18.50 28.20
N LYS A 202 24.78 -18.58 28.39
CA LYS A 202 24.13 -19.45 29.40
C LYS A 202 22.59 -19.36 29.29
N GLN A 203 22.02 -20.53 29.43
CA GLN A 203 20.58 -20.82 29.50
C GLN A 203 19.88 -20.11 30.66
N GLU A 204 18.64 -19.69 30.45
CA GLU A 204 17.52 -19.91 31.36
C GLU A 204 16.20 -19.76 30.60
N GLU A 205 15.38 -20.79 30.69
CA GLU A 205 14.02 -20.88 30.20
C GLU A 205 13.10 -19.93 30.98
N THR A 206 12.21 -19.22 30.30
CA THR A 206 10.89 -18.91 30.84
C THR A 206 9.91 -18.70 29.69
N ASP A 207 8.87 -19.53 29.69
CA ASP A 207 7.63 -19.42 28.93
C ASP A 207 7.02 -18.03 29.06
N SER A 208 6.55 -17.48 27.95
CA SER A 208 5.48 -16.49 27.99
C SER A 208 4.62 -16.56 26.74
N GLU A 209 3.41 -16.98 27.02
CA GLU A 209 2.28 -17.17 26.16
C GLU A 209 1.87 -15.91 25.40
N THR A 210 1.48 -16.17 24.19
CA THR A 210 0.74 -15.39 23.22
C THR A 210 -0.50 -14.71 23.84
N GLY A 211 -0.51 -13.37 23.83
CA GLY A 211 -1.68 -12.58 24.20
C GLY A 211 -2.46 -12.10 22.98
N MET A 212 -3.44 -12.88 22.57
CA MET A 212 -4.51 -12.43 21.70
C MET A 212 -5.47 -11.55 22.52
N VAL A 213 -5.57 -10.26 22.21
CA VAL A 213 -6.46 -9.33 22.92
C VAL A 213 -7.87 -9.47 22.37
N LEU A 214 -8.69 -10.23 23.07
CA LEU A 214 -10.15 -10.18 22.98
C LEU A 214 -10.63 -8.94 23.74
N LEU A 215 -11.33 -8.04 23.05
CA LEU A 215 -12.02 -6.92 23.65
C LEU A 215 -13.19 -7.41 24.51
N SER A 216 -13.18 -7.04 25.79
CA SER A 216 -14.38 -6.99 26.64
C SER A 216 -14.34 -5.73 27.51
N PRO A 217 -15.48 -5.05 27.71
CA PRO A 217 -15.53 -3.78 28.38
C PRO A 217 -15.72 -3.95 29.91
N GLU A 218 -15.00 -3.19 30.70
CA GLU A 218 -15.54 -2.39 31.81
C GLU A 218 -14.47 -1.83 32.76
N SER A 219 -14.59 -0.53 32.94
CA SER A 219 -14.56 0.27 34.16
C SER A 219 -13.54 0.01 35.26
N GLY A 220 -12.78 1.06 35.63
CA GLY A 220 -12.21 1.19 36.98
C GLY A 220 -10.87 1.94 37.04
N ASN A 221 -11.00 3.23 37.15
CA ASN A 221 -10.06 4.21 37.71
C ASN A 221 -8.93 3.68 38.63
N SER A 222 -7.64 3.91 38.28
CA SER A 222 -6.68 4.48 39.22
C SER A 222 -5.36 4.82 38.53
N GLY A 223 -4.90 6.06 38.65
CA GLY A 223 -3.76 6.61 37.97
C GLY A 223 -2.41 5.97 38.32
N THR A 224 -1.65 5.75 37.28
CA THR A 224 -0.17 5.85 37.31
C THR A 224 0.25 6.26 35.91
N SER A 225 0.76 7.49 35.79
CA SER A 225 1.28 8.07 34.57
C SER A 225 2.54 7.34 34.13
N SER A 226 2.38 6.28 33.36
CA SER A 226 3.43 5.83 32.46
C SER A 226 3.29 6.69 31.21
N LYS A 227 4.27 7.53 30.94
CA LYS A 227 4.44 8.16 29.63
C LYS A 227 4.62 7.02 28.62
N GLU A 228 3.54 6.63 28.01
CA GLU A 228 3.57 5.92 26.75
C GLU A 228 4.28 6.86 25.78
N VAL A 229 5.49 6.49 25.36
CA VAL A 229 6.15 7.14 24.26
C VAL A 229 5.35 6.70 23.04
N GLU A 230 4.37 7.52 22.64
CA GLU A 230 3.84 7.43 21.28
C GLU A 230 5.03 7.59 20.34
N ILE A 231 5.52 6.47 19.83
CA ILE A 231 6.39 6.47 18.66
C ILE A 231 5.49 6.93 17.53
N GLY A 232 5.49 8.24 17.27
CA GLY A 232 4.67 8.84 16.23
C GLY A 232 4.96 8.11 14.93
N LYS A 233 3.94 7.44 14.40
CA LYS A 233 4.03 6.80 13.09
C LYS A 233 4.41 7.87 12.06
N LYS A 234 5.51 7.65 11.36
CA LYS A 234 6.02 8.61 10.39
C LYS A 234 5.34 8.38 9.03
N LEU A 235 4.54 9.34 8.60
CA LEU A 235 3.94 9.32 7.26
C LEU A 235 5.02 9.24 6.17
N ALA A 236 4.75 8.47 5.15
CA ALA A 236 5.51 8.41 3.93
C ALA A 236 4.81 9.22 2.84
N TYR A 237 5.60 9.93 2.02
CA TYR A 237 5.12 10.74 0.92
C TYR A 237 5.78 10.26 -0.37
N ILE A 238 4.96 9.94 -1.39
CA ILE A 238 5.41 9.59 -2.74
C ILE A 238 4.74 10.58 -3.69
N ILE A 239 5.52 11.52 -4.20
CA ILE A 239 5.04 12.59 -5.09
C ILE A 239 5.36 12.20 -6.53
N TYR A 240 4.35 12.21 -7.40
CA TYR A 240 4.47 11.73 -8.76
C TYR A 240 3.70 12.60 -9.76
N GLU A 241 4.06 12.48 -11.02
CA GLU A 241 3.36 13.08 -12.17
C GLU A 241 2.70 11.96 -12.97
N LEU A 242 1.43 12.16 -13.35
CA LEU A 242 0.70 11.18 -14.17
C LEU A 242 1.39 10.99 -15.53
N GLY A 243 1.52 9.75 -15.94
CA GLY A 243 2.11 9.37 -17.21
C GLY A 243 1.15 9.41 -18.40
#